data_4367c0462b2fe67fc42f8b681ac524c5
#
_entry.id   4367c0462b2fe67fc42f8b681ac524c5
#
_cell.length_a   1.000
_cell.length_b   1.000
_cell.length_c   1.000
_cell.angle_alpha   90.00
_cell.angle_beta   90.00
_cell.angle_gamma   90.00
#
_symmetry.space_group_name_H-M   'P 1'
#
loop_
_entity.id
_entity.type
_entity.pdbx_description
1 polymer ?
#
loop_
_entity_poly.entity_id
_entity_poly.type
_entity_poly.pdbx_seq_one_letter_code
_entity_poly.pdbx_strand_id
1 'polypeptide(L)'
;MKRLIFFLIIIMLKENISFASIQNKILVNIGNQIITSYELKNRVKTILVLNNKELNQENIDRTKSEALNFLINFKLKKEEIIKYKITFNNNAVLNHLDNIASNYNTDQNGLQTIFENNDLSYELFLDEIKTEFAWQQLIFNFHRDKIKINEKEIDEELNEIITKQKQAEEYNLAEIEVILENNFNDKKKIEEIKNQINEIGFKNTSIKYSTSLSALEGGNLGWITSQALSNMILNTVKKMKTGDISQPIFQSETATFIKLLDKRKICFSDINLKKMKSQIIFQKKNELLNLFSNSYLSKIKNTPLIKYNE
;
A
#
# COMPACT_ATOMS: atom_id res chain seq x y z
N MET A 1 43.43 -5.02 -61.26
CA MET A 1 42.15 -5.67 -60.97
C MET A 1 41.92 -6.00 -59.48
N LYS A 2 42.83 -6.65 -58.73
CA LYS A 2 42.59 -7.01 -57.33
C LYS A 2 42.41 -5.82 -56.37
N ARG A 3 43.01 -4.65 -56.59
CA ARG A 3 42.84 -3.45 -55.77
C ARG A 3 41.49 -2.73 -56.01
N LEU A 4 40.91 -2.85 -57.19
CA LEU A 4 39.61 -2.26 -57.55
C LEU A 4 38.47 -3.06 -56.93
N ILE A 5 38.59 -4.38 -56.85
CA ILE A 5 37.64 -5.31 -56.21
C ILE A 5 37.55 -5.07 -54.70
N PHE A 6 38.71 -4.79 -54.06
CA PHE A 6 38.75 -4.51 -52.61
C PHE A 6 38.05 -3.17 -52.24
N PHE A 7 38.12 -2.19 -53.13
CA PHE A 7 37.39 -0.91 -52.93
C PHE A 7 35.90 -1.04 -53.14
N LEU A 8 35.47 -1.94 -54.03
CA LEU A 8 34.04 -2.19 -54.29
C LEU A 8 33.36 -2.99 -53.14
N ILE A 9 34.13 -3.83 -52.44
CA ILE A 9 33.64 -4.59 -51.26
C ILE A 9 33.46 -3.64 -50.05
N ILE A 10 34.30 -2.62 -49.89
CA ILE A 10 34.16 -1.64 -48.77
C ILE A 10 32.93 -0.73 -48.94
N ILE A 11 32.48 -0.49 -50.18
CA ILE A 11 31.29 0.30 -50.45
C ILE A 11 29.97 -0.47 -50.17
N MET A 12 30.01 -1.80 -50.28
CA MET A 12 28.86 -2.68 -49.95
C MET A 12 28.61 -2.86 -48.44
N LEU A 13 29.55 -2.50 -47.57
CA LEU A 13 29.43 -2.59 -46.11
C LEU A 13 28.93 -1.30 -45.46
N LYS A 14 28.34 -0.37 -46.21
CA LYS A 14 27.46 0.63 -45.61
C LYS A 14 26.17 -0.10 -45.17
N GLU A 15 26.27 -0.78 -44.06
CA GLU A 15 25.07 -1.13 -43.32
C GLU A 15 24.28 0.14 -43.07
N ASN A 16 23.10 0.19 -43.67
CA ASN A 16 22.09 1.17 -43.28
C ASN A 16 21.79 0.90 -41.81
N ILE A 17 22.49 1.62 -40.90
CA ILE A 17 22.07 1.74 -39.52
C ILE A 17 20.73 2.50 -39.62
N SER A 18 19.70 1.74 -39.86
CA SER A 18 18.34 2.22 -39.66
C SER A 18 18.23 2.51 -38.15
N PHE A 19 18.43 3.78 -37.81
CA PHE A 19 17.93 4.26 -36.52
C PHE A 19 16.43 4.01 -36.57
N ALA A 20 16.00 2.96 -35.91
CA ALA A 20 14.58 2.78 -35.62
C ALA A 20 14.18 4.02 -34.82
N SER A 21 13.72 5.05 -35.51
CA SER A 21 13.12 6.20 -34.85
C SER A 21 11.96 5.62 -34.05
N ILE A 22 12.04 5.68 -32.73
CA ILE A 22 10.89 5.40 -31.89
C ILE A 22 9.84 6.42 -32.32
N GLN A 23 8.93 6.02 -33.20
CA GLN A 23 7.83 6.88 -33.62
C GLN A 23 6.98 7.13 -32.39
N ASN A 24 7.15 8.33 -31.80
CA ASN A 24 6.32 8.77 -30.69
C ASN A 24 4.95 9.10 -31.26
N LYS A 25 4.00 8.15 -31.15
CA LYS A 25 2.64 8.27 -31.67
C LYS A 25 1.76 9.02 -30.68
N ILE A 26 0.86 9.85 -31.18
CA ILE A 26 -0.22 10.44 -30.39
C ILE A 26 -1.29 9.36 -30.19
N LEU A 27 -1.58 8.99 -28.96
CA LEU A 27 -2.58 7.99 -28.60
C LEU A 27 -3.94 8.60 -28.29
N VAL A 28 -3.95 9.76 -27.61
CA VAL A 28 -5.18 10.43 -27.21
C VAL A 28 -5.01 11.94 -27.35
N ASN A 29 -6.03 12.61 -27.85
CA ASN A 29 -6.16 14.07 -27.83
C ASN A 29 -7.19 14.45 -26.75
N ILE A 30 -6.86 15.40 -25.90
CA ILE A 30 -7.70 15.91 -24.80
C ILE A 30 -7.67 17.43 -24.84
N GLY A 31 -8.68 18.06 -25.46
CA GLY A 31 -8.65 19.49 -25.69
C GLY A 31 -7.38 19.92 -26.42
N ASN A 32 -6.57 20.77 -25.77
CA ASN A 32 -5.27 21.23 -26.26
C ASN A 32 -4.09 20.35 -25.81
N GLN A 33 -4.34 19.25 -25.09
CA GLN A 33 -3.34 18.33 -24.60
C GLN A 33 -3.33 17.04 -25.42
N ILE A 34 -2.18 16.39 -25.46
CA ILE A 34 -2.03 15.06 -26.08
C ILE A 34 -1.43 14.07 -25.11
N ILE A 35 -1.73 12.80 -25.32
CA ILE A 35 -1.01 11.68 -24.68
C ILE A 35 -0.27 10.93 -25.77
N THR A 36 1.02 10.74 -25.57
CA THR A 36 1.90 10.07 -26.50
C THR A 36 2.22 8.64 -26.06
N SER A 37 2.68 7.81 -27.00
CA SER A 37 3.15 6.45 -26.69
C SER A 37 4.35 6.47 -25.74
N TYR A 38 5.19 7.50 -25.77
CA TYR A 38 6.30 7.69 -24.84
C TYR A 38 5.80 7.93 -23.41
N GLU A 39 4.85 8.86 -23.20
CA GLU A 39 4.29 9.14 -21.89
C GLU A 39 3.60 7.90 -21.30
N LEU A 40 2.82 7.15 -22.12
CA LEU A 40 2.18 5.92 -21.66
C LEU A 40 3.23 4.87 -21.24
N LYS A 41 4.24 4.64 -22.07
CA LYS A 41 5.33 3.71 -21.74
C LYS A 41 6.05 4.12 -20.46
N ASN A 42 6.40 5.40 -20.33
CA ASN A 42 7.06 5.94 -19.14
C ASN A 42 6.18 5.72 -17.90
N ARG A 43 4.88 6.04 -17.97
CA ARG A 43 3.96 5.89 -16.84
C ARG A 43 3.78 4.42 -16.42
N VAL A 44 3.63 3.50 -17.38
CA VAL A 44 3.56 2.05 -17.09
C VAL A 44 4.82 1.59 -16.36
N LYS A 45 6.00 1.94 -16.88
CA LYS A 45 7.28 1.59 -16.24
C LYS A 45 7.40 2.21 -14.85
N THR A 46 7.02 3.48 -14.67
CA THR A 46 7.04 4.17 -13.38
C THR A 46 6.18 3.43 -12.34
N ILE A 47 4.96 3.02 -12.72
CA ILE A 47 4.09 2.25 -11.82
C ILE A 47 4.75 0.93 -11.41
N LEU A 48 5.33 0.20 -12.36
CA LEU A 48 5.94 -1.09 -12.08
C LEU A 48 7.20 -0.95 -11.21
N VAL A 49 8.09 -0.02 -11.53
CA VAL A 49 9.33 0.22 -10.77
C VAL A 49 9.03 0.67 -9.34
N LEU A 50 8.14 1.66 -9.18
CA LEU A 50 7.77 2.14 -7.85
C LEU A 50 6.99 1.13 -7.00
N ASN A 51 6.39 0.10 -7.60
CA ASN A 51 5.75 -1.00 -6.87
C ASN A 51 6.64 -2.25 -6.77
N ASN A 52 7.94 -2.18 -7.10
CA ASN A 52 8.88 -3.29 -7.12
C ASN A 52 8.37 -4.50 -7.93
N LYS A 53 7.67 -4.24 -9.04
CA LYS A 53 7.17 -5.27 -9.96
C LYS A 53 8.10 -5.44 -11.16
N GLU A 54 8.22 -6.66 -11.65
CA GLU A 54 9.02 -6.96 -12.84
C GLU A 54 8.46 -6.29 -14.11
N LEU A 55 9.38 -5.82 -14.97
CA LEU A 55 9.08 -5.23 -16.28
C LEU A 55 8.86 -6.32 -17.34
N ASN A 56 7.95 -7.26 -17.10
CA ASN A 56 7.56 -8.29 -18.08
C ASN A 56 6.27 -7.91 -18.83
N GLN A 57 5.99 -8.59 -19.94
CA GLN A 57 4.87 -8.27 -20.81
C GLN A 57 3.52 -8.36 -20.08
N GLU A 58 3.33 -9.36 -19.23
CA GLU A 58 2.10 -9.55 -18.47
C GLU A 58 1.80 -8.36 -17.55
N ASN A 59 2.79 -7.91 -16.79
CA ASN A 59 2.64 -6.76 -15.89
C ASN A 59 2.42 -5.46 -16.69
N ILE A 60 3.10 -5.30 -17.83
CA ILE A 60 2.91 -4.17 -18.72
C ILE A 60 1.47 -4.11 -19.23
N ASP A 61 0.93 -5.22 -19.74
CA ASP A 61 -0.42 -5.27 -20.31
C ASP A 61 -1.50 -5.03 -19.24
N ARG A 62 -1.32 -5.58 -18.04
CA ARG A 62 -2.22 -5.33 -16.89
C ARG A 62 -2.22 -3.85 -16.46
N THR A 63 -1.07 -3.20 -16.49
CA THR A 63 -0.90 -1.82 -16.00
C THR A 63 -1.29 -0.77 -17.05
N LYS A 64 -1.29 -1.12 -18.34
CA LYS A 64 -1.48 -0.19 -19.45
C LYS A 64 -2.79 0.60 -19.39
N SER A 65 -3.90 -0.06 -19.07
CA SER A 65 -5.21 0.60 -18.98
C SER A 65 -5.27 1.59 -17.81
N GLU A 66 -4.72 1.21 -16.65
CA GLU A 66 -4.61 2.08 -15.48
C GLU A 66 -3.73 3.31 -15.78
N ALA A 67 -2.57 3.10 -16.39
CA ALA A 67 -1.64 4.16 -16.77
C ALA A 67 -2.28 5.15 -17.77
N LEU A 68 -3.02 4.63 -18.76
CA LEU A 68 -3.70 5.50 -19.73
C LEU A 68 -4.80 6.34 -19.07
N ASN A 69 -5.62 5.73 -18.21
CA ASN A 69 -6.65 6.44 -17.45
C ASN A 69 -6.05 7.51 -16.52
N PHE A 70 -4.92 7.19 -15.88
CA PHE A 70 -4.18 8.16 -15.08
C PHE A 70 -3.74 9.37 -15.94
N LEU A 71 -3.11 9.11 -17.09
CA LEU A 71 -2.64 10.19 -17.98
C LEU A 71 -3.80 11.05 -18.52
N ILE A 72 -4.95 10.45 -18.84
CA ILE A 72 -6.15 11.20 -19.21
C ILE A 72 -6.56 12.14 -18.09
N ASN A 73 -6.68 11.62 -16.87
CA ASN A 73 -7.04 12.42 -15.71
C ASN A 73 -6.01 13.52 -15.43
N PHE A 74 -4.71 13.21 -15.54
CA PHE A 74 -3.61 14.16 -15.40
C PHE A 74 -3.72 15.32 -16.41
N LYS A 75 -3.94 15.02 -17.69
CA LYS A 75 -4.08 16.07 -18.72
C LYS A 75 -5.31 16.95 -18.50
N LEU A 76 -6.45 16.37 -18.11
CA LEU A 76 -7.67 17.12 -17.75
C LEU A 76 -7.42 18.03 -16.55
N LYS A 77 -6.77 17.54 -15.50
CA LYS A 77 -6.40 18.33 -14.33
C LYS A 77 -5.49 19.49 -14.72
N LYS A 78 -4.48 19.21 -15.54
CA LYS A 78 -3.49 20.21 -16.00
C LYS A 78 -4.15 21.33 -16.81
N GLU A 79 -5.11 21.01 -17.67
CA GLU A 79 -5.87 22.00 -18.44
C GLU A 79 -6.67 22.94 -17.52
N GLU A 80 -7.37 22.39 -16.54
CA GLU A 80 -8.13 23.20 -15.57
C GLU A 80 -7.20 24.07 -14.69
N ILE A 81 -6.07 23.53 -14.24
CA ILE A 81 -5.06 24.27 -13.46
C ILE A 81 -4.54 25.47 -14.24
N ILE A 82 -4.24 25.32 -15.54
CA ILE A 82 -3.81 26.39 -16.41
C ILE A 82 -4.92 27.44 -16.60
N LYS A 83 -6.14 26.98 -16.86
CA LYS A 83 -7.34 27.82 -17.05
C LYS A 83 -7.61 28.72 -15.85
N TYR A 84 -7.49 28.19 -14.64
CA TYR A 84 -7.73 28.94 -13.40
C TYR A 84 -6.46 29.55 -12.78
N LYS A 85 -5.31 29.43 -13.44
CA LYS A 85 -4.01 30.00 -13.01
C LYS A 85 -3.66 29.61 -11.57
N ILE A 86 -3.85 28.35 -11.23
CA ILE A 86 -3.63 27.86 -9.87
C ILE A 86 -2.13 27.76 -9.59
N THR A 87 -1.74 28.25 -8.42
CA THR A 87 -0.41 28.08 -7.84
C THR A 87 -0.45 27.09 -6.68
N PHE A 88 0.67 26.48 -6.38
CA PHE A 88 0.81 25.50 -5.29
C PHE A 88 2.05 25.79 -4.43
N ASN A 89 2.10 25.18 -3.26
CA ASN A 89 3.21 25.34 -2.35
C ASN A 89 4.36 24.39 -2.72
N ASN A 90 5.48 24.94 -3.19
CA ASN A 90 6.67 24.16 -3.56
C ASN A 90 7.22 23.33 -2.37
N ASN A 91 7.20 23.87 -1.14
CA ASN A 91 7.69 23.11 0.02
C ASN A 91 6.86 21.85 0.30
N ALA A 92 5.55 21.89 0.03
CA ALA A 92 4.71 20.70 0.16
C ALA A 92 5.09 19.62 -0.86
N VAL A 93 5.44 20.02 -2.08
CA VAL A 93 5.94 19.10 -3.12
C VAL A 93 7.27 18.48 -2.69
N LEU A 94 8.22 19.28 -2.20
CA LEU A 94 9.53 18.78 -1.72
C LEU A 94 9.36 17.79 -0.56
N ASN A 95 8.57 18.13 0.45
CA ASN A 95 8.27 17.22 1.56
C ASN A 95 7.61 15.91 1.10
N HIS A 96 6.78 15.96 0.09
CA HIS A 96 6.16 14.76 -0.49
C HIS A 96 7.20 13.89 -1.21
N LEU A 97 8.12 14.51 -1.96
CA LEU A 97 9.24 13.81 -2.60
C LEU A 97 10.17 13.16 -1.58
N ASP A 98 10.46 13.84 -0.45
CA ASP A 98 11.23 13.28 0.67
C ASP A 98 10.55 12.03 1.25
N ASN A 99 9.23 12.09 1.43
CA ASN A 99 8.46 10.93 1.91
C ASN A 99 8.50 9.76 0.91
N ILE A 100 8.39 10.05 -0.40
CA ILE A 100 8.53 9.01 -1.43
C ILE A 100 9.93 8.41 -1.38
N ALA A 101 10.99 9.25 -1.39
CA ALA A 101 12.37 8.79 -1.34
C ALA A 101 12.65 7.91 -0.11
N SER A 102 12.12 8.32 1.05
CA SER A 102 12.26 7.56 2.31
C SER A 102 11.68 6.13 2.22
N ASN A 103 10.60 5.92 1.46
CA ASN A 103 10.05 4.58 1.23
C ASN A 103 11.00 3.66 0.45
N TYR A 104 12.00 4.24 -0.23
CA TYR A 104 13.06 3.52 -0.94
C TYR A 104 14.40 3.57 -0.20
N ASN A 105 14.40 3.99 1.08
CA ASN A 105 15.58 4.15 1.92
C ASN A 105 16.64 5.09 1.28
N THR A 106 16.20 6.18 0.66
CA THR A 106 17.06 7.15 -0.03
C THR A 106 16.56 8.59 0.17
N ASP A 107 17.27 9.56 -0.41
CA ASP A 107 16.87 10.97 -0.53
C ASP A 107 16.33 11.29 -1.93
N GLN A 108 16.03 12.57 -2.19
CA GLN A 108 15.52 13.00 -3.51
C GLN A 108 16.54 12.73 -4.66
N ASN A 109 17.84 12.83 -4.39
CA ASN A 109 18.88 12.56 -5.41
C ASN A 109 18.92 11.06 -5.72
N GLY A 110 18.83 10.22 -4.69
CA GLY A 110 18.74 8.77 -4.88
C GLY A 110 17.44 8.34 -5.57
N LEU A 111 16.33 9.02 -5.30
CA LEU A 111 15.07 8.80 -6.04
C LEU A 111 15.25 9.14 -7.53
N GLN A 112 15.88 10.26 -7.86
CA GLN A 112 16.21 10.62 -9.24
C GLN A 112 17.10 9.55 -9.90
N THR A 113 18.12 9.06 -9.19
CA THR A 113 18.98 7.98 -9.67
C THR A 113 18.22 6.69 -9.96
N ILE A 114 17.19 6.35 -9.14
CA ILE A 114 16.30 5.21 -9.42
C ILE A 114 15.58 5.40 -10.77
N PHE A 115 15.10 6.61 -11.07
CA PHE A 115 14.48 6.90 -12.35
C PHE A 115 15.47 6.76 -13.52
N GLU A 116 16.66 7.35 -13.41
CA GLU A 116 17.71 7.30 -14.41
C GLU A 116 18.14 5.86 -14.72
N ASN A 117 18.39 5.05 -13.70
CA ASN A 117 18.79 3.63 -13.83
C ASN A 117 17.73 2.74 -14.49
N ASN A 118 16.47 3.19 -14.52
CA ASN A 118 15.35 2.48 -15.16
C ASN A 118 14.89 3.11 -16.48
N ASP A 119 15.65 4.05 -17.06
CA ASP A 119 15.26 4.81 -18.26
C ASP A 119 13.89 5.49 -18.11
N LEU A 120 13.64 6.09 -16.95
CA LEU A 120 12.42 6.83 -16.63
C LEU A 120 12.65 8.32 -16.58
N SER A 121 11.66 9.09 -17.02
CA SER A 121 11.70 10.55 -16.90
C SER A 121 11.29 11.00 -15.50
N TYR A 122 12.26 11.46 -14.71
CA TYR A 122 12.00 12.08 -13.42
C TYR A 122 11.21 13.40 -13.57
N GLU A 123 11.41 14.13 -14.69
CA GLU A 123 10.68 15.37 -14.99
C GLU A 123 9.18 15.12 -15.17
N LEU A 124 8.79 14.08 -15.91
CA LEU A 124 7.38 13.70 -16.05
C LEU A 124 6.76 13.33 -14.70
N PHE A 125 7.47 12.56 -13.89
CA PHE A 125 7.03 12.22 -12.55
C PHE A 125 6.85 13.46 -11.66
N LEU A 126 7.80 14.39 -11.70
CA LEU A 126 7.72 15.62 -10.94
C LEU A 126 6.55 16.52 -11.41
N ASP A 127 6.29 16.58 -12.72
CA ASP A 127 5.15 17.30 -13.29
C ASP A 127 3.80 16.70 -12.85
N GLU A 128 3.71 15.35 -12.76
CA GLU A 128 2.55 14.66 -12.22
C GLU A 128 2.28 15.06 -10.76
N ILE A 129 3.31 15.05 -9.92
CA ILE A 129 3.19 15.44 -8.50
C ILE A 129 2.78 16.91 -8.37
N LYS A 130 3.45 17.82 -9.07
CA LYS A 130 3.10 19.24 -9.05
C LYS A 130 1.67 19.48 -9.50
N THR A 131 1.22 18.76 -10.53
CA THR A 131 -0.15 18.85 -11.04
C THR A 131 -1.15 18.38 -9.97
N GLU A 132 -0.85 17.32 -9.24
CA GLU A 132 -1.74 16.85 -8.17
C GLU A 132 -1.87 17.86 -7.03
N PHE A 133 -0.77 18.49 -6.61
CA PHE A 133 -0.80 19.54 -5.58
C PHE A 133 -1.60 20.78 -6.05
N ALA A 134 -1.39 21.21 -7.29
CA ALA A 134 -2.15 22.31 -7.87
C ALA A 134 -3.65 21.97 -8.02
N TRP A 135 -3.96 20.72 -8.38
CA TRP A 135 -5.33 20.22 -8.45
C TRP A 135 -6.03 20.23 -7.08
N GLN A 136 -5.36 19.74 -6.05
CA GLN A 136 -5.90 19.79 -4.69
C GLN A 136 -6.19 21.23 -4.25
N GLN A 137 -5.30 22.17 -4.60
CA GLN A 137 -5.51 23.59 -4.33
C GLN A 137 -6.72 24.16 -5.11
N LEU A 138 -6.91 23.76 -6.38
CA LEU A 138 -8.07 24.14 -7.19
C LEU A 138 -9.38 23.69 -6.53
N ILE A 139 -9.44 22.39 -6.17
CA ILE A 139 -10.62 21.81 -5.53
C ILE A 139 -10.91 22.48 -4.19
N PHE A 140 -9.89 22.73 -3.38
CA PHE A 140 -10.04 23.46 -2.14
C PHE A 140 -10.59 24.86 -2.37
N ASN A 141 -10.07 25.62 -3.34
CA ASN A 141 -10.55 26.97 -3.66
C ASN A 141 -12.04 26.97 -4.08
N PHE A 142 -12.47 25.97 -4.84
CA PHE A 142 -13.85 25.85 -5.28
C PHE A 142 -14.84 25.45 -4.18
N HIS A 143 -14.37 24.69 -3.20
CA HIS A 143 -15.25 24.04 -2.24
C HIS A 143 -14.96 24.37 -0.77
N ARG A 144 -14.07 25.33 -0.49
CA ARG A 144 -13.66 25.69 0.89
C ARG A 144 -14.87 26.00 1.80
N ASP A 145 -15.90 26.66 1.27
CA ASP A 145 -17.08 27.03 2.04
C ASP A 145 -18.02 25.84 2.32
N LYS A 146 -17.84 24.74 1.59
CA LYS A 146 -18.56 23.47 1.75
C LYS A 146 -17.82 22.46 2.62
N ILE A 147 -16.52 22.69 2.87
CA ILE A 147 -15.68 21.84 3.73
C ILE A 147 -15.93 22.26 5.19
N LYS A 148 -17.17 22.03 5.66
CA LYS A 148 -17.53 22.28 7.05
C LYS A 148 -17.44 20.96 7.83
N ILE A 149 -16.61 20.95 8.85
CA ILE A 149 -16.49 19.82 9.76
C ILE A 149 -17.49 20.00 10.88
N ASN A 150 -18.33 19.01 11.09
CA ASN A 150 -19.24 18.96 12.21
C ASN A 150 -18.47 18.51 13.46
N GLU A 151 -18.19 19.45 14.36
CA GLU A 151 -17.41 19.14 15.57
C GLU A 151 -18.09 18.08 16.44
N LYS A 152 -19.41 18.02 16.45
CA LYS A 152 -20.15 17.01 17.21
C LYS A 152 -19.89 15.60 16.67
N GLU A 153 -19.89 15.42 15.35
CA GLU A 153 -19.55 14.13 14.73
C GLU A 153 -18.10 13.71 15.04
N ILE A 154 -17.18 14.67 15.07
CA ILE A 154 -15.78 14.39 15.44
C ILE A 154 -15.68 13.96 16.91
N ASP A 155 -16.40 14.61 17.81
CA ASP A 155 -16.38 14.26 19.22
C ASP A 155 -17.08 12.90 19.47
N GLU A 156 -18.15 12.58 18.74
CA GLU A 156 -18.81 11.27 18.76
C GLU A 156 -17.83 10.17 18.28
N GLU A 157 -17.18 10.35 17.13
CA GLU A 157 -16.20 9.40 16.58
C GLU A 157 -14.99 9.22 17.52
N LEU A 158 -14.48 10.33 18.08
CA LEU A 158 -13.41 10.29 19.08
C LEU A 158 -13.83 9.48 20.31
N ASN A 159 -15.06 9.71 20.83
CA ASN A 159 -15.59 8.98 21.98
C ASN A 159 -15.79 7.49 21.69
N GLU A 160 -16.22 7.12 20.47
CA GLU A 160 -16.30 5.71 20.07
C GLU A 160 -14.91 5.05 20.06
N ILE A 161 -13.90 5.70 19.49
CA ILE A 161 -12.53 5.20 19.48
C ILE A 161 -12.02 5.02 20.90
N ILE A 162 -12.21 6.03 21.77
CA ILE A 162 -11.83 5.97 23.18
C ILE A 162 -12.54 4.82 23.89
N THR A 163 -13.83 4.64 23.66
CA THR A 163 -14.62 3.59 24.32
C THR A 163 -14.18 2.21 23.87
N LYS A 164 -13.97 2.01 22.55
CA LYS A 164 -13.43 0.76 22.01
C LYS A 164 -12.04 0.44 22.58
N GLN A 165 -11.20 1.45 22.67
CA GLN A 165 -9.87 1.30 23.26
C GLN A 165 -9.93 1.08 24.79
N LYS A 166 -10.78 1.77 25.55
CA LYS A 166 -10.94 1.57 27.00
C LYS A 166 -11.37 0.14 27.36
N GLN A 167 -11.99 -0.57 26.43
CA GLN A 167 -12.36 -1.99 26.58
C GLN A 167 -11.26 -2.94 26.08
N ALA A 168 -10.18 -2.41 25.51
CA ALA A 168 -9.10 -3.23 25.01
C ALA A 168 -8.26 -3.77 26.19
N GLU A 169 -8.16 -5.09 26.22
CA GLU A 169 -7.25 -5.81 27.12
C GLU A 169 -6.08 -6.33 26.29
N GLU A 170 -4.93 -6.46 26.90
CA GLU A 170 -3.78 -7.17 26.35
C GLU A 170 -3.61 -8.48 27.10
N TYR A 171 -3.31 -9.51 26.35
CA TYR A 171 -3.04 -10.85 26.82
C TYR A 171 -1.62 -11.25 26.44
N ASN A 172 -0.83 -11.64 27.43
CA ASN A 172 0.46 -12.26 27.18
C ASN A 172 0.23 -13.75 27.03
N LEU A 173 0.45 -14.27 25.83
CA LEU A 173 0.07 -15.62 25.45
C LEU A 173 1.27 -16.46 25.03
N ALA A 174 1.14 -17.76 25.21
CA ALA A 174 1.96 -18.73 24.53
C ALA A 174 1.07 -19.78 23.85
N GLU A 175 1.57 -20.39 22.76
CA GLU A 175 0.82 -21.36 21.97
C GLU A 175 1.61 -22.65 21.72
N ILE A 176 0.85 -23.73 21.52
CA ILE A 176 1.31 -24.97 20.90
C ILE A 176 0.35 -25.25 19.75
N GLU A 177 0.82 -25.16 18.52
CA GLU A 177 0.02 -25.49 17.35
C GLU A 177 0.51 -26.82 16.75
N VAL A 178 -0.43 -27.71 16.46
CA VAL A 178 -0.14 -28.98 15.81
C VAL A 178 -1.04 -29.19 14.60
N ILE A 179 -0.47 -29.68 13.51
CA ILE A 179 -1.23 -30.02 12.30
C ILE A 179 -2.00 -31.31 12.53
N LEU A 180 -3.24 -31.35 12.08
CA LEU A 180 -4.13 -32.50 12.09
C LEU A 180 -4.21 -33.08 10.68
N GLU A 181 -4.25 -34.40 10.58
CA GLU A 181 -4.32 -35.10 9.30
C GLU A 181 -5.74 -35.56 8.97
N ASN A 182 -6.73 -35.17 9.81
CA ASN A 182 -8.14 -35.57 9.73
C ASN A 182 -8.33 -37.10 9.79
N ASN A 183 -7.52 -37.76 10.62
CA ASN A 183 -7.55 -39.21 10.78
C ASN A 183 -7.69 -39.64 12.25
N PHE A 184 -7.81 -40.95 12.48
CA PHE A 184 -7.97 -41.52 13.80
C PHE A 184 -6.80 -41.20 14.77
N ASN A 185 -5.62 -40.90 14.27
CA ASN A 185 -4.44 -40.61 15.08
C ASN A 185 -4.47 -39.21 15.70
N ASP A 186 -5.30 -38.30 15.22
CA ASP A 186 -5.36 -36.90 15.72
C ASP A 186 -5.76 -36.86 17.21
N LYS A 187 -6.69 -37.71 17.62
CA LYS A 187 -7.07 -37.84 19.04
C LYS A 187 -5.90 -38.28 19.92
N LYS A 188 -5.12 -39.26 19.44
CA LYS A 188 -3.93 -39.74 20.16
C LYS A 188 -2.88 -38.65 20.24
N LYS A 189 -2.66 -37.92 19.17
CA LYS A 189 -1.71 -36.80 19.10
C LYS A 189 -2.09 -35.70 20.10
N ILE A 190 -3.37 -35.34 20.17
CA ILE A 190 -3.86 -34.34 21.12
C ILE A 190 -3.66 -34.79 22.57
N GLU A 191 -3.98 -36.06 22.90
CA GLU A 191 -3.75 -36.63 24.25
C GLU A 191 -2.25 -36.71 24.57
N GLU A 192 -1.40 -37.06 23.61
CA GLU A 192 0.05 -37.03 23.78
C GLU A 192 0.54 -35.63 24.14
N ILE A 193 0.08 -34.58 23.41
CA ILE A 193 0.45 -33.18 23.71
C ILE A 193 0.02 -32.79 25.13
N LYS A 194 -1.20 -33.15 25.56
CA LYS A 194 -1.66 -32.88 26.92
C LYS A 194 -0.77 -33.55 27.97
N ASN A 195 -0.41 -34.81 27.74
CA ASN A 195 0.47 -35.55 28.65
C ASN A 195 1.85 -34.92 28.73
N GLN A 196 2.42 -34.54 27.56
CA GLN A 196 3.71 -33.87 27.51
C GLN A 196 3.70 -32.47 28.17
N ILE A 197 2.60 -31.73 28.06
CA ILE A 197 2.44 -30.47 28.81
C ILE A 197 2.54 -30.70 30.31
N ASN A 198 1.96 -31.80 30.81
CA ASN A 198 2.01 -32.15 32.25
C ASN A 198 3.40 -32.65 32.69
N GLU A 199 4.10 -33.39 31.83
CA GLU A 199 5.38 -34.05 32.16
C GLU A 199 6.56 -33.05 32.05
N ILE A 200 6.69 -32.35 30.95
CA ILE A 200 7.87 -31.49 30.66
C ILE A 200 7.54 -29.99 30.64
N GLY A 201 6.29 -29.64 30.81
CA GLY A 201 5.80 -28.26 30.83
C GLY A 201 5.51 -27.69 29.45
N PHE A 202 4.67 -26.64 29.40
CA PHE A 202 4.16 -26.03 28.18
C PHE A 202 5.27 -25.58 27.23
N LYS A 203 6.30 -24.87 27.75
CA LYS A 203 7.41 -24.35 26.97
C LYS A 203 8.19 -25.45 26.24
N ASN A 204 8.57 -26.50 26.95
CA ASN A 204 9.35 -27.60 26.35
C ASN A 204 8.50 -28.41 25.37
N THR A 205 7.21 -28.56 25.65
CA THR A 205 6.27 -29.22 24.74
C THR A 205 6.10 -28.40 23.46
N SER A 206 6.04 -27.07 23.56
CA SER A 206 6.00 -26.19 22.37
C SER A 206 7.25 -26.37 21.51
N ILE A 207 8.44 -26.30 22.09
CA ILE A 207 9.71 -26.49 21.37
C ILE A 207 9.74 -27.83 20.64
N LYS A 208 9.19 -28.89 21.26
CA LYS A 208 9.29 -30.26 20.74
C LYS A 208 8.23 -30.61 19.70
N TYR A 209 7.03 -30.05 19.82
CA TYR A 209 5.86 -30.56 19.08
C TYR A 209 5.14 -29.47 18.25
N SER A 210 5.31 -28.16 18.57
CA SER A 210 4.60 -27.11 17.86
C SER A 210 5.14 -26.88 16.47
N THR A 211 4.23 -26.69 15.52
CA THR A 211 4.54 -26.36 14.14
C THR A 211 4.58 -24.83 13.90
N SER A 212 4.21 -24.04 14.91
CA SER A 212 4.27 -22.58 14.84
C SER A 212 5.71 -22.07 14.90
N LEU A 213 5.95 -20.92 14.27
CA LEU A 213 7.25 -20.20 14.34
C LEU A 213 7.62 -19.82 15.78
N SER A 214 6.63 -19.59 16.65
CA SER A 214 6.81 -19.29 18.07
C SER A 214 7.44 -20.46 18.85
N ALA A 215 7.43 -21.68 18.32
CA ALA A 215 7.99 -22.86 18.95
C ALA A 215 9.44 -22.67 19.40
N LEU A 216 10.28 -21.97 18.59
CA LEU A 216 11.68 -21.69 18.90
C LEU A 216 11.85 -20.89 20.20
N GLU A 217 10.84 -20.09 20.57
CA GLU A 217 10.79 -19.29 21.80
C GLU A 217 9.90 -19.95 22.88
N GLY A 218 9.62 -21.25 22.74
CA GLY A 218 8.75 -21.98 23.66
C GLY A 218 7.28 -21.65 23.54
N GLY A 219 6.88 -21.23 22.35
CA GLY A 219 5.51 -20.84 22.03
C GLY A 219 5.14 -19.41 22.41
N ASN A 220 6.07 -18.61 22.89
CA ASN A 220 5.78 -17.27 23.40
C ASN A 220 5.37 -16.33 22.25
N LEU A 221 4.17 -15.75 22.35
CA LEU A 221 3.61 -14.77 21.42
C LEU A 221 3.76 -13.31 21.93
N GLY A 222 4.16 -13.15 23.20
CA GLY A 222 4.22 -11.84 23.85
C GLY A 222 2.83 -11.24 24.12
N TRP A 223 2.80 -9.90 24.24
CA TRP A 223 1.56 -9.16 24.50
C TRP A 223 0.79 -8.91 23.21
N ILE A 224 -0.45 -9.39 23.17
CA ILE A 224 -1.36 -9.26 22.01
C ILE A 224 -2.63 -8.54 22.48
N THR A 225 -3.06 -7.51 21.74
CA THR A 225 -4.30 -6.81 22.04
C THR A 225 -5.51 -7.68 21.75
N SER A 226 -6.58 -7.52 22.54
CA SER A 226 -7.84 -8.24 22.34
C SER A 226 -8.41 -8.13 20.92
N GLN A 227 -8.11 -7.03 20.22
CA GLN A 227 -8.57 -6.76 18.85
C GLN A 227 -7.80 -7.55 17.78
N ALA A 228 -6.56 -7.97 18.08
CA ALA A 228 -5.73 -8.76 17.17
C ALA A 228 -5.99 -10.29 17.29
N LEU A 229 -6.73 -10.70 18.32
CA LEU A 229 -7.09 -12.10 18.53
C LEU A 229 -8.33 -12.49 17.71
N SER A 230 -8.33 -13.70 17.15
CA SER A 230 -9.56 -14.26 16.58
C SER A 230 -10.66 -14.37 17.65
N ASN A 231 -11.92 -14.27 17.25
CA ASN A 231 -13.05 -14.37 18.18
C ASN A 231 -13.01 -15.65 19.03
N MET A 232 -12.54 -16.74 18.47
CA MET A 232 -12.45 -18.04 19.15
C MET A 232 -11.38 -17.99 20.25
N ILE A 233 -10.20 -17.50 19.95
CA ILE A 233 -9.11 -17.35 20.93
C ILE A 233 -9.51 -16.33 22.00
N LEU A 234 -10.05 -15.17 21.62
CA LEU A 234 -10.48 -14.12 22.55
C LEU A 234 -11.53 -14.64 23.55
N ASN A 235 -12.55 -15.37 23.07
CA ASN A 235 -13.59 -15.93 23.94
C ASN A 235 -13.03 -16.98 24.89
N THR A 236 -11.97 -17.68 24.51
CA THR A 236 -11.27 -18.65 25.34
C THR A 236 -10.45 -17.96 26.42
N VAL A 237 -9.55 -17.03 26.04
CA VAL A 237 -8.63 -16.37 26.98
C VAL A 237 -9.34 -15.44 27.96
N LYS A 238 -10.50 -14.86 27.60
CA LYS A 238 -11.31 -14.06 28.53
C LYS A 238 -11.77 -14.83 29.75
N LYS A 239 -12.03 -16.15 29.61
CA LYS A 239 -12.49 -17.02 30.67
C LYS A 239 -11.36 -17.63 31.52
N MET A 240 -10.11 -17.50 31.05
CA MET A 240 -8.92 -18.06 31.67
C MET A 240 -8.37 -17.16 32.76
N LYS A 241 -7.73 -17.78 33.75
CA LYS A 241 -6.89 -17.13 34.76
C LYS A 241 -5.44 -17.20 34.30
N THR A 242 -4.62 -16.26 34.79
CA THR A 242 -3.17 -16.28 34.53
C THR A 242 -2.59 -17.65 34.99
N GLY A 243 -1.84 -18.29 34.11
CA GLY A 243 -1.29 -19.61 34.26
C GLY A 243 -2.11 -20.74 33.63
N ASP A 244 -3.40 -20.53 33.35
CA ASP A 244 -4.26 -21.53 32.73
C ASP A 244 -3.81 -21.89 31.31
N ILE A 245 -4.10 -23.14 30.94
CA ILE A 245 -3.92 -23.68 29.59
C ILE A 245 -5.32 -24.07 29.07
N SER A 246 -5.59 -23.65 27.82
CA SER A 246 -6.88 -23.92 27.18
C SER A 246 -7.06 -25.39 26.82
N GLN A 247 -8.32 -25.81 26.60
CA GLN A 247 -8.56 -26.99 25.77
C GLN A 247 -8.08 -26.71 24.34
N PRO A 248 -7.81 -27.77 23.55
CA PRO A 248 -7.40 -27.56 22.14
C PRO A 248 -8.46 -26.80 21.36
N ILE A 249 -8.04 -25.77 20.69
CA ILE A 249 -8.87 -24.94 19.80
C ILE A 249 -8.63 -25.47 18.38
N PHE A 250 -9.68 -26.02 17.78
CA PHE A 250 -9.60 -26.63 16.46
C PHE A 250 -9.84 -25.56 15.37
N GLN A 251 -8.96 -25.52 14.39
CA GLN A 251 -9.09 -24.72 13.17
C GLN A 251 -8.76 -25.64 12.00
N SER A 252 -9.63 -25.69 10.98
CA SER A 252 -9.48 -26.53 9.77
C SER A 252 -8.54 -27.74 9.89
N GLU A 253 -7.23 -27.52 9.77
CA GLU A 253 -6.19 -28.55 9.75
C GLU A 253 -5.23 -28.47 10.96
N THR A 254 -5.56 -27.65 11.98
CA THR A 254 -4.72 -27.48 13.17
C THR A 254 -5.50 -27.56 14.47
N ALA A 255 -4.79 -27.91 15.53
CA ALA A 255 -5.26 -27.76 16.92
C ALA A 255 -4.25 -26.91 17.68
N THR A 256 -4.74 -25.87 18.35
CA THR A 256 -3.92 -24.94 19.10
C THR A 256 -4.25 -24.97 20.58
N PHE A 257 -3.26 -25.16 21.43
CA PHE A 257 -3.35 -24.97 22.88
C PHE A 257 -2.81 -23.57 23.21
N ILE A 258 -3.56 -22.78 23.95
CA ILE A 258 -3.16 -21.46 24.41
C ILE A 258 -2.88 -21.49 25.90
N LYS A 259 -1.76 -20.93 26.33
CA LYS A 259 -1.47 -20.65 27.73
C LYS A 259 -1.55 -19.16 27.96
N LEU A 260 -2.36 -18.74 28.95
CA LEU A 260 -2.40 -17.33 29.37
C LEU A 260 -1.28 -17.10 30.39
N LEU A 261 -0.26 -16.34 29.97
CA LEU A 261 0.88 -15.99 30.80
C LEU A 261 0.54 -14.82 31.73
N ASP A 262 -0.17 -13.82 31.19
CA ASP A 262 -0.62 -12.65 31.94
C ASP A 262 -1.73 -11.92 31.16
N LYS A 263 -2.46 -11.01 31.84
CA LYS A 263 -3.44 -10.11 31.19
C LYS A 263 -3.45 -8.76 31.88
N ARG A 264 -3.60 -7.71 31.08
CA ARG A 264 -3.69 -6.33 31.59
C ARG A 264 -4.70 -5.52 30.80
N LYS A 265 -5.27 -4.51 31.45
CA LYS A 265 -6.05 -3.49 30.76
C LYS A 265 -5.10 -2.46 30.20
N ILE A 266 -5.36 -1.99 28.97
CA ILE A 266 -4.58 -0.91 28.38
C ILE A 266 -4.86 0.37 29.16
N CYS A 267 -3.82 0.95 29.81
CA CYS A 267 -3.94 2.21 30.50
C CYS A 267 -3.85 3.39 29.51
N PHE A 268 -4.84 4.28 29.57
CA PHE A 268 -5.03 5.39 28.64
C PHE A 268 -4.21 6.64 28.95
N SER A 269 -3.29 6.60 29.91
CA SER A 269 -2.51 7.77 30.36
C SER A 269 -1.71 8.45 29.24
N ASP A 270 -1.43 7.77 28.11
CA ASP A 270 -0.53 8.27 27.06
C ASP A 270 -1.23 8.67 25.77
N ILE A 271 -2.59 8.67 25.73
CA ILE A 271 -3.31 9.04 24.52
C ILE A 271 -3.41 10.56 24.40
N ASN A 272 -2.73 11.10 23.40
CA ASN A 272 -2.86 12.51 23.06
C ASN A 272 -4.19 12.74 22.30
N LEU A 273 -5.28 12.95 23.06
CA LEU A 273 -6.64 13.18 22.53
C LEU A 273 -6.68 14.34 21.53
N LYS A 274 -5.88 15.38 21.76
CA LYS A 274 -5.78 16.52 20.84
C LYS A 274 -5.20 16.10 19.50
N LYS A 275 -4.17 15.25 19.52
CA LYS A 275 -3.58 14.69 18.29
C LYS A 275 -4.57 13.82 17.54
N MET A 276 -5.29 12.94 18.25
CA MET A 276 -6.33 12.10 17.64
C MET A 276 -7.45 12.92 17.00
N LYS A 277 -7.99 13.91 17.73
CA LYS A 277 -9.02 14.82 17.20
C LYS A 277 -8.52 15.51 15.92
N SER A 278 -7.28 16.02 15.94
CA SER A 278 -6.68 16.65 14.76
C SER A 278 -6.54 15.69 13.57
N GLN A 279 -6.20 14.42 13.82
CA GLN A 279 -6.11 13.39 12.79
C GLN A 279 -7.47 13.07 12.17
N ILE A 280 -8.52 12.91 12.98
CA ILE A 280 -9.89 12.68 12.51
C ILE A 280 -10.35 13.86 11.64
N ILE A 281 -10.15 15.10 12.11
CA ILE A 281 -10.49 16.31 11.36
C ILE A 281 -9.76 16.34 10.01
N PHE A 282 -8.46 16.04 10.02
CA PHE A 282 -7.64 16.00 8.81
C PHE A 282 -8.14 14.93 7.82
N GLN A 283 -8.44 13.74 8.33
CA GLN A 283 -8.99 12.65 7.51
C GLN A 283 -10.33 13.02 6.89
N LYS A 284 -11.27 13.54 7.66
CA LYS A 284 -12.59 13.99 7.16
C LYS A 284 -12.48 15.09 6.10
N LYS A 285 -11.56 16.06 6.30
CA LYS A 285 -11.29 17.09 5.29
C LYS A 285 -10.80 16.48 3.99
N ASN A 286 -9.87 15.53 4.06
CA ASN A 286 -9.34 14.85 2.89
C ASN A 286 -10.42 14.01 2.17
N GLU A 287 -11.29 13.32 2.91
CA GLU A 287 -12.41 12.58 2.34
C GLU A 287 -13.35 13.50 1.55
N LEU A 288 -13.73 14.66 2.12
CA LEU A 288 -14.55 15.66 1.43
C LEU A 288 -13.85 16.23 0.19
N LEU A 289 -12.56 16.56 0.29
CA LEU A 289 -11.79 17.04 -0.85
C LEU A 289 -11.71 15.99 -1.96
N ASN A 290 -11.50 14.72 -1.62
CA ASN A 290 -11.50 13.62 -2.58
C ASN A 290 -12.87 13.43 -3.24
N LEU A 291 -13.96 13.54 -2.49
CA LEU A 291 -15.31 13.48 -3.02
C LEU A 291 -15.56 14.59 -4.05
N PHE A 292 -15.20 15.84 -3.71
CA PHE A 292 -15.32 16.98 -4.62
C PHE A 292 -14.41 16.86 -5.82
N SER A 293 -13.17 16.39 -5.62
CA SER A 293 -12.21 16.10 -6.69
C SER A 293 -12.76 15.10 -7.70
N ASN A 294 -13.26 13.96 -7.22
CA ASN A 294 -13.80 12.91 -8.07
C ASN A 294 -15.06 13.39 -8.82
N SER A 295 -15.95 14.11 -8.14
CA SER A 295 -17.14 14.69 -8.74
C SER A 295 -16.78 15.69 -9.86
N TYR A 296 -15.84 16.60 -9.60
CA TYR A 296 -15.43 17.60 -10.58
C TYR A 296 -14.68 16.96 -11.76
N LEU A 297 -13.78 16.03 -11.48
CA LEU A 297 -13.05 15.28 -12.51
C LEU A 297 -14.00 14.48 -13.42
N SER A 298 -14.99 13.81 -12.83
CA SER A 298 -16.04 13.10 -13.59
C SER A 298 -16.80 14.04 -14.51
N LYS A 299 -17.16 15.23 -14.01
CA LYS A 299 -17.85 16.26 -14.81
C LYS A 299 -17.04 16.68 -16.02
N ILE A 300 -15.76 17.01 -15.84
CA ILE A 300 -14.90 17.47 -16.96
C ILE A 300 -14.52 16.31 -17.91
N LYS A 301 -14.47 15.08 -17.44
CA LYS A 301 -14.21 13.89 -18.26
C LYS A 301 -15.34 13.57 -19.23
N ASN A 302 -16.58 13.88 -18.87
CA ASN A 302 -17.76 13.66 -19.70
C ASN A 302 -17.94 14.75 -20.79
N THR A 303 -17.05 15.72 -20.87
CA THR A 303 -17.04 16.72 -21.95
C THR A 303 -16.45 16.07 -23.21
N PRO A 304 -16.98 16.30 -24.43
CA PRO A 304 -16.56 15.58 -25.65
C PRO A 304 -15.17 16.02 -26.18
N LEU A 305 -14.19 16.19 -25.30
CA LEU A 305 -12.83 16.63 -25.62
C LEU A 305 -11.83 15.48 -25.78
N ILE A 306 -12.23 14.23 -25.47
CA ILE A 306 -11.32 13.07 -25.51
C ILE A 306 -11.50 12.33 -26.82
N LYS A 307 -10.45 12.29 -27.64
CA LYS A 307 -10.42 11.54 -28.90
C LYS A 307 -9.27 10.55 -28.90
N TYR A 308 -9.57 9.27 -29.05
CA TYR A 308 -8.57 8.22 -29.21
C TYR A 308 -8.13 8.15 -30.67
N ASN A 309 -6.82 8.02 -30.91
CA ASN A 309 -6.25 7.79 -32.22
C ASN A 309 -5.95 6.28 -32.35
N GLU A 310 -6.34 5.70 -33.46
CA GLU A 310 -6.09 4.29 -33.81
C GLU A 310 -4.61 4.05 -34.19
#